data_f2a0324edefea8dec85de667d01cddfd
#
_entry.id   f2a0324edefea8dec85de667d01cddfd
#
_cell.length_a   1.000
_cell.length_b   1.000
_cell.length_c   1.000
_cell.angle_alpha   90.00
_cell.angle_beta   90.00
_cell.angle_gamma   90.00
#
_symmetry.space_group_name_H-M   'P 1'
#
loop_
_entity.id
_entity.type
_entity.pdbx_description
1 polymer ?
#
loop_
_entity_poly.entity_id
_entity_poly.type
_entity_poly.pdbx_seq_one_letter_code
_entity_poly.pdbx_strand_id
1 'polypeptide(L)'
;MPPLAKNNLQLDPTVWGPHFWFFLHTLAISYPHHPNAVTKKKYYELIQNLPLFIPVESIGSDFIKILDEYPVTAYLDNRESLTKWMHFIHNKINEKLEKPKKIKKNILI
;
A
#
# COMPACT_ATOMS: atom_id res chain seq x y z
N MET A 1 -2.70 -23.75 18.51
CA MET A 1 -1.52 -22.91 18.44
C MET A 1 -1.89 -21.44 18.56
N PRO A 2 -1.25 -20.75 19.45
CA PRO A 2 -1.57 -19.35 19.58
C PRO A 2 -1.13 -18.59 18.35
N PRO A 3 -1.82 -17.51 18.02
CA PRO A 3 -1.39 -16.69 16.89
C PRO A 3 -0.02 -16.10 17.18
N LEU A 4 0.77 -15.96 16.15
CA LEU A 4 2.06 -15.33 16.30
C LEU A 4 1.87 -13.85 16.58
N ALA A 5 2.52 -13.37 17.63
CA ALA A 5 2.50 -11.95 17.90
C ALA A 5 3.38 -11.28 16.86
N LYS A 6 2.85 -10.25 16.23
CA LYS A 6 3.59 -9.57 15.17
C LYS A 6 4.91 -9.01 15.65
N ASN A 7 4.95 -8.53 16.89
CA ASN A 7 6.16 -7.96 17.43
C ASN A 7 7.19 -9.00 17.86
N ASN A 8 6.82 -10.28 17.88
CA ASN A 8 7.73 -11.35 18.23
C ASN A 8 8.42 -11.95 17.01
N LEU A 9 7.97 -11.59 15.83
CA LEU A 9 8.57 -12.06 14.60
C LEU A 9 9.47 -10.97 14.08
N GLN A 10 10.46 -11.38 13.32
CA GLN A 10 11.33 -10.40 12.68
C GLN A 10 10.62 -9.82 11.47
N LEU A 11 9.50 -9.15 11.72
CA LEU A 11 8.67 -8.58 10.65
C LEU A 11 9.16 -7.19 10.29
N ASP A 12 10.40 -7.14 9.89
CA ASP A 12 11.09 -5.91 9.56
C ASP A 12 10.54 -5.31 8.26
N PRO A 13 10.02 -4.09 8.30
CA PRO A 13 9.47 -3.47 7.09
C PRO A 13 10.47 -3.32 5.95
N THR A 14 11.76 -3.21 6.28
CA THR A 14 12.77 -3.11 5.23
C THR A 14 12.92 -4.43 4.48
N VAL A 15 12.42 -5.52 5.04
CA VAL A 15 12.44 -6.84 4.38
C VAL A 15 11.14 -7.09 3.65
N TRP A 16 10.00 -7.05 4.36
CA TRP A 16 8.74 -7.38 3.69
C TRP A 16 8.19 -6.23 2.84
N GLY A 17 8.54 -4.98 3.18
CA GLY A 17 7.98 -3.83 2.49
C GLY A 17 8.24 -3.81 0.99
N PRO A 18 9.49 -4.01 0.54
CA PRO A 18 9.76 -4.03 -0.89
C PRO A 18 8.97 -5.09 -1.64
N HIS A 19 8.76 -6.26 -1.04
CA HIS A 19 7.96 -7.31 -1.68
C HIS A 19 6.50 -6.92 -1.75
N PHE A 20 6.00 -6.30 -0.70
CA PHE A 20 4.63 -5.80 -0.65
C PHE A 20 4.41 -4.79 -1.76
N TRP A 21 5.33 -3.83 -1.89
CA TRP A 21 5.23 -2.79 -2.90
C TRP A 21 5.40 -3.36 -4.30
N PHE A 22 6.26 -4.36 -4.45
CA PHE A 22 6.40 -5.01 -5.74
C PHE A 22 5.07 -5.59 -6.19
N PHE A 23 4.39 -6.28 -5.28
CA PHE A 23 3.08 -6.84 -5.59
C PHE A 23 2.08 -5.74 -5.95
N LEU A 24 2.03 -4.69 -5.16
CA LEU A 24 1.05 -3.61 -5.39
C LEU A 24 1.30 -2.87 -6.69
N HIS A 25 2.55 -2.58 -7.01
CA HIS A 25 2.85 -1.93 -8.28
C HIS A 25 2.56 -2.85 -9.46
N THR A 26 2.85 -4.13 -9.32
CA THR A 26 2.52 -5.10 -10.36
C THR A 26 1.01 -5.16 -10.56
N LEU A 27 0.27 -5.14 -9.48
CA LEU A 27 -1.18 -5.12 -9.55
C LEU A 27 -1.68 -3.91 -10.34
N ALA A 28 -1.10 -2.75 -10.07
CA ALA A 28 -1.52 -1.52 -10.74
C ALA A 28 -1.19 -1.53 -12.22
N ILE A 29 0.01 -1.97 -12.60
CA ILE A 29 0.39 -1.96 -14.02
C ILE A 29 -0.27 -3.08 -14.82
N SER A 30 -0.87 -4.05 -14.13
CA SER A 30 -1.63 -5.10 -14.82
C SER A 30 -3.13 -4.79 -14.86
N TYR A 31 -3.54 -3.67 -14.29
CA TYR A 31 -4.94 -3.27 -14.28
C TYR A 31 -5.41 -2.99 -15.72
N PRO A 32 -6.68 -3.34 -16.05
CA PRO A 32 -7.18 -3.08 -17.40
C PRO A 32 -7.15 -1.60 -17.78
N HIS A 33 -6.99 -1.32 -19.06
CA HIS A 33 -7.10 0.05 -19.56
C HIS A 33 -8.55 0.55 -19.46
N HIS A 34 -9.50 -0.36 -19.66
CA HIS A 34 -10.93 -0.04 -19.61
C HIS A 34 -11.64 -1.01 -18.68
N PRO A 35 -11.45 -0.84 -17.36
CA PRO A 35 -12.05 -1.78 -16.42
C PRO A 35 -13.56 -1.66 -16.37
N ASN A 36 -14.24 -2.79 -16.17
CA ASN A 36 -15.67 -2.78 -15.95
C ASN A 36 -15.96 -2.53 -14.46
N ALA A 37 -17.25 -2.39 -14.14
CA ALA A 37 -17.65 -2.05 -12.78
C ALA A 37 -17.25 -3.12 -11.77
N VAL A 38 -17.29 -4.39 -12.17
CA VAL A 38 -16.94 -5.49 -11.27
C VAL A 38 -15.44 -5.42 -10.94
N THR A 39 -14.61 -5.21 -11.94
CA THR A 39 -13.17 -5.11 -11.74
C THR A 39 -12.83 -3.93 -10.84
N LYS A 40 -13.44 -2.77 -11.09
CA LYS A 40 -13.22 -1.61 -10.25
C LYS A 40 -13.55 -1.90 -8.80
N LYS A 41 -14.67 -2.56 -8.57
CA LYS A 41 -15.10 -2.87 -7.21
C LYS A 41 -14.13 -3.81 -6.52
N LYS A 42 -13.66 -4.84 -7.24
CA LYS A 42 -12.73 -5.80 -6.66
C LYS A 42 -11.40 -5.15 -6.28
N TYR A 43 -10.88 -4.30 -7.14
CA TYR A 43 -9.64 -3.60 -6.82
C TYR A 43 -9.83 -2.61 -5.68
N TYR A 44 -10.97 -1.93 -5.67
CA TYR A 44 -11.30 -1.04 -4.57
C TYR A 44 -11.29 -1.81 -3.24
N GLU A 45 -11.97 -2.95 -3.23
CA GLU A 45 -12.07 -3.76 -2.01
C GLU A 45 -10.70 -4.24 -1.55
N LEU A 46 -9.87 -4.69 -2.48
CA LEU A 46 -8.53 -5.15 -2.12
C LEU A 46 -7.71 -4.01 -1.49
N ILE A 47 -7.74 -2.86 -2.13
CA ILE A 47 -6.95 -1.72 -1.66
C ILE A 47 -7.46 -1.21 -0.31
N GLN A 48 -8.77 -1.11 -0.16
CA GLN A 48 -9.35 -0.63 1.09
C GLN A 48 -9.10 -1.59 2.26
N ASN A 49 -9.00 -2.87 1.97
CA ASN A 49 -8.76 -3.86 3.02
C ASN A 49 -7.28 -4.15 3.25
N LEU A 50 -6.43 -3.61 2.40
CA LEU A 50 -5.00 -3.88 2.48
C LEU A 50 -4.39 -3.61 3.86
N PRO A 51 -4.75 -2.53 4.56
CA PRO A 51 -4.16 -2.27 5.86
C PRO A 51 -4.32 -3.39 6.87
N LEU A 52 -5.38 -4.19 6.73
CA LEU A 52 -5.60 -5.32 7.63
C LEU A 52 -4.52 -6.39 7.49
N PHE A 53 -3.85 -6.43 6.36
CA PHE A 53 -2.87 -7.46 6.06
C PHE A 53 -1.45 -6.98 6.22
N ILE A 54 -1.27 -5.74 6.67
CA ILE A 54 0.07 -5.21 6.92
C ILE A 54 0.53 -5.72 8.28
N PRO A 55 1.71 -6.38 8.32
CA PRO A 55 2.12 -7.08 9.53
C PRO A 55 2.50 -6.18 10.72
N VAL A 56 2.76 -4.90 10.49
CA VAL A 56 3.09 -3.97 11.56
C VAL A 56 1.93 -3.00 11.73
N GLU A 57 1.30 -3.04 12.89
CA GLU A 57 0.08 -2.27 13.14
C GLU A 57 0.22 -0.78 12.95
N SER A 58 1.34 -0.22 13.38
CA SER A 58 1.53 1.22 13.26
C SER A 58 1.61 1.64 11.78
N ILE A 59 2.21 0.79 10.96
CA ILE A 59 2.28 1.06 9.52
C ILE A 59 0.90 0.89 8.89
N GLY A 60 0.16 -0.13 9.32
CA GLY A 60 -1.22 -0.31 8.88
C GLY A 60 -2.09 0.90 9.21
N SER A 61 -1.93 1.45 10.40
CA SER A 61 -2.65 2.65 10.81
C SER A 61 -2.30 3.84 9.92
N ASP A 62 -1.04 4.00 9.60
CA ASP A 62 -0.62 5.07 8.70
C ASP A 62 -1.24 4.89 7.32
N PHE A 63 -1.31 3.64 6.87
CA PHE A 63 -1.92 3.33 5.59
C PHE A 63 -3.39 3.71 5.58
N ILE A 64 -4.12 3.40 6.66
CA ILE A 64 -5.53 3.77 6.75
C ILE A 64 -5.70 5.28 6.60
N LYS A 65 -4.87 6.03 7.30
CA LYS A 65 -4.95 7.49 7.25
C LYS A 65 -4.67 8.02 5.85
N ILE A 66 -3.67 7.44 5.19
CA ILE A 66 -3.32 7.86 3.83
C ILE A 66 -4.44 7.52 2.85
N LEU A 67 -5.04 6.32 2.99
CA LEU A 67 -6.15 5.95 2.11
C LEU A 67 -7.37 6.83 2.33
N ASP A 68 -7.59 7.26 3.56
CA ASP A 68 -8.70 8.17 3.85
C ASP A 68 -8.45 9.55 3.25
N GLU A 69 -7.22 10.00 3.30
CA GLU A 69 -6.85 11.31 2.79
C GLU A 69 -6.78 11.35 1.27
N TYR A 70 -6.36 10.25 0.67
CA TYR A 70 -6.18 10.16 -0.79
C TYR A 70 -6.90 8.91 -1.32
N PRO A 71 -8.23 8.94 -1.38
CA PRO A 71 -9.00 7.75 -1.76
C PRO A 71 -8.68 7.29 -3.19
N VAL A 72 -8.65 5.98 -3.36
CA VAL A 72 -8.35 5.39 -4.66
C VAL A 72 -9.49 5.52 -5.65
N THR A 73 -10.69 5.82 -5.17
CA THR A 73 -11.90 5.79 -5.99
C THR A 73 -11.78 6.54 -7.30
N ALA A 74 -11.17 7.72 -7.26
CA ALA A 74 -11.05 8.57 -8.45
C ALA A 74 -9.99 8.07 -9.44
N TYR A 75 -9.24 7.03 -9.09
CA TYR A 75 -8.09 6.59 -9.87
C TYR A 75 -8.28 5.18 -10.43
N LEU A 76 -9.51 4.68 -10.39
CA LEU A 76 -9.82 3.33 -10.85
C LEU A 76 -10.36 3.27 -12.27
N ASP A 77 -10.40 4.41 -12.97
CA ASP A 77 -10.99 4.45 -14.29
C ASP A 77 -10.09 3.85 -15.38
N ASN A 78 -8.79 3.82 -15.14
CA ASN A 78 -7.88 3.21 -16.10
C ASN A 78 -6.55 2.86 -15.43
N ARG A 79 -5.76 2.07 -16.17
CA ARG A 79 -4.46 1.60 -15.67
C ARG A 79 -3.52 2.75 -15.31
N GLU A 80 -3.48 3.77 -16.16
CA GLU A 80 -2.55 4.87 -15.95
C GLU A 80 -2.84 5.62 -14.65
N SER A 81 -4.10 5.88 -14.40
CA SER A 81 -4.51 6.57 -13.18
C SER A 81 -4.15 5.76 -11.95
N LEU A 82 -4.44 4.46 -11.98
CA LEU A 82 -4.16 3.62 -10.83
C LEU A 82 -2.65 3.50 -10.60
N THR A 83 -1.88 3.37 -11.67
CA THR A 83 -0.43 3.28 -11.57
C THR A 83 0.16 4.53 -10.93
N LYS A 84 -0.30 5.70 -11.38
CA LYS A 84 0.17 6.97 -10.81
C LYS A 84 -0.22 7.10 -9.35
N TRP A 85 -1.44 6.73 -9.03
CA TRP A 85 -1.92 6.78 -7.65
C TRP A 85 -1.08 5.87 -6.75
N MET A 86 -0.75 4.67 -7.24
CA MET A 86 0.02 3.72 -6.46
C MET A 86 1.42 4.27 -6.13
N HIS A 87 2.07 4.91 -7.10
CA HIS A 87 3.36 5.54 -6.84
C HIS A 87 3.22 6.69 -5.84
N PHE A 88 2.17 7.46 -5.97
CA PHE A 88 1.91 8.57 -5.06
C PHE A 88 1.72 8.06 -3.62
N ILE A 89 0.92 7.02 -3.45
CA ILE A 89 0.67 6.44 -2.14
C ILE A 89 1.95 5.86 -1.53
N HIS A 90 2.75 5.20 -2.36
CA HIS A 90 4.01 4.66 -1.91
C HIS A 90 4.90 5.78 -1.33
N ASN A 91 4.98 6.89 -2.06
CA ASN A 91 5.75 8.03 -1.58
C ASN A 91 5.19 8.61 -0.30
N LYS A 92 3.87 8.67 -0.18
CA LYS A 92 3.25 9.21 1.03
C LYS A 92 3.52 8.34 2.24
N ILE A 93 3.47 7.03 2.06
CA ILE A 93 3.79 6.11 3.15
C ILE A 93 5.26 6.28 3.57
N ASN A 94 6.15 6.38 2.58
CA ASN A 94 7.57 6.55 2.91
C ASN A 94 7.84 7.87 3.62
N GLU A 95 7.13 8.94 3.24
CA GLU A 95 7.24 10.20 3.96
C GLU A 95 6.86 10.05 5.42
N LYS A 96 5.80 9.33 5.69
CA LYS A 96 5.37 9.11 7.06
C LYS A 96 6.39 8.32 7.85
N LEU A 97 6.97 7.31 7.23
CA LEU A 97 7.94 6.47 7.90
C LEU A 97 9.27 7.18 8.15
N GLU A 98 9.57 8.20 7.36
CA GLU A 98 10.81 8.96 7.54
C GLU A 98 10.71 10.06 8.57
N LYS A 99 9.50 10.45 8.91
CA LYS A 99 9.35 11.53 9.88
C LYS A 99 9.95 11.16 11.21
N PRO A 100 10.40 12.16 11.94
CA PRO A 100 10.42 13.59 11.56
C PRO A 100 11.67 14.01 10.83
N LYS A 101 12.61 13.14 10.58
CA LYS A 101 13.85 13.52 9.94
C LYS A 101 13.96 12.94 8.55
N LYS A 102 14.83 13.53 7.76
CA LYS A 102 15.09 13.02 6.42
C LYS A 102 15.93 11.76 6.52
N ILE A 103 15.44 10.70 5.95
CA ILE A 103 16.07 9.40 6.03
C ILE A 103 16.59 9.02 4.66
N LYS A 104 17.65 8.25 4.64
CA LYS A 104 18.18 7.77 3.38
C LYS A 104 17.17 6.89 2.68
N LYS A 105 17.20 6.94 1.37
CA LYS A 105 16.24 6.19 0.59
C LYS A 105 16.30 4.70 0.82
N ASN A 106 17.49 4.20 1.14
CA ASN A 106 17.65 2.76 1.27
C ASN A 106 16.98 2.17 2.50
N ILE A 107 16.46 3.00 3.39
CA ILE A 107 15.72 2.49 4.53
C ILE A 107 14.20 2.65 4.36
N LEU A 108 13.78 3.10 3.21
CA LEU A 108 12.35 3.19 2.92
C LEU A 108 11.84 1.82 2.52
N ILE A 109 10.56 1.62 2.73
CA ILE A 109 9.93 0.36 2.33
C ILE A 109 9.34 0.45 0.93
#